data_18ff3ac298893a472c0a30dfb6c5b1c2
#
_entry.id   18ff3ac298893a472c0a30dfb6c5b1c2
#
_cell.length_a   1.000
_cell.length_b   1.000
_cell.length_c   1.000
_cell.angle_alpha   90.00
_cell.angle_beta   90.00
_cell.angle_gamma   90.00
#
_symmetry.space_group_name_H-M   'P 1'
#
loop_
_entity.id
_entity.type
_entity.pdbx_description
1 polymer ?
#
loop_
_entity_poly.entity_id
_entity_poly.type
_entity_poly.pdbx_seq_one_letter_code
_entity_poly.pdbx_strand_id
1 'polypeptide(L)'
;MLLTCSVTLGNAADAPAKSPKRGIAYDLTSTQDIAALSPGVSWWYNWSPRQSNALDADDYASAYGMDFIPMLWNGDFNDSDIQAYLTSHPHIHYLLLVNEPNLVDQANMPPEAAAALWPRFEALARSTGVKLVGPAMNWGTMSGFSDPVVWLDAFYAAYRSAHDNRDPQIDYLAFHWYDYGLSDQLDRLTKYGKPFWVTEFANWHANQDGAQIDSVDKQNKQMAEMVTLLEARSDVFRYAWFSGRVNNDVHYSSLLASDGSLTELGEYYLSLPFSQGTP
;
A
#
# COMPACT_ATOMS: atom_id res chain seq x y z
N MET A 1 31.70 14.07 53.19
CA MET A 1 30.96 14.94 52.25
C MET A 1 30.94 14.22 50.91
N LEU A 2 29.89 13.40 50.70
CA LEU A 2 29.71 12.62 49.46
C LEU A 2 28.91 13.49 48.47
N LEU A 3 29.53 13.82 47.32
CA LEU A 3 28.84 14.44 46.21
C LEU A 3 28.08 13.33 45.44
N THR A 4 26.76 13.37 45.47
CA THR A 4 25.92 12.58 44.58
C THR A 4 25.78 13.32 43.25
N CYS A 5 26.35 12.75 42.21
CA CYS A 5 26.18 13.24 40.85
C CYS A 5 24.87 12.68 40.29
N SER A 6 23.84 13.50 40.22
CA SER A 6 22.56 13.16 39.57
C SER A 6 22.75 13.24 38.04
N VAL A 7 22.76 12.09 37.37
CA VAL A 7 22.69 12.03 35.92
C VAL A 7 21.24 12.25 35.53
N THR A 8 20.93 13.42 34.99
CA THR A 8 19.67 13.65 34.29
C THR A 8 19.69 12.90 32.98
N LEU A 9 18.90 11.82 32.88
CA LEU A 9 18.55 11.20 31.61
C LEU A 9 17.78 12.25 30.79
N GLY A 10 18.42 12.76 29.75
CA GLY A 10 17.76 13.59 28.76
C GLY A 10 16.64 12.78 28.12
N ASN A 11 15.43 13.31 28.14
CA ASN A 11 14.32 12.78 27.34
C ASN A 11 14.79 12.75 25.87
N ALA A 12 14.81 11.55 25.26
CA ALA A 12 14.84 11.45 23.81
C ALA A 12 13.64 12.27 23.31
N ALA A 13 13.91 13.29 22.50
CA ALA A 13 12.84 14.03 21.85
C ALA A 13 12.03 13.01 21.04
N ASP A 14 10.73 12.87 21.36
CA ASP A 14 9.84 12.01 20.58
C ASP A 14 9.97 12.40 19.10
N ALA A 15 10.23 11.41 18.24
CA ALA A 15 10.24 11.65 16.81
C ALA A 15 8.90 12.28 16.42
N PRO A 16 8.87 13.27 15.51
CA PRO A 16 7.62 13.94 15.14
C PRO A 16 6.59 12.88 14.74
N ALA A 17 5.40 12.98 15.32
CA ALA A 17 4.32 12.06 15.04
C ALA A 17 3.98 12.11 13.55
N LYS A 18 3.92 10.95 12.89
CA LYS A 18 3.54 10.79 11.48
C LYS A 18 2.34 9.85 11.35
N SER A 19 1.60 9.95 10.24
CA SER A 19 0.45 9.07 10.02
C SER A 19 0.88 7.61 9.92
N PRO A 20 0.34 6.70 10.76
CA PRO A 20 0.59 5.26 10.62
C PRO A 20 -0.05 4.67 9.35
N LYS A 21 -1.03 5.38 8.76
CA LYS A 21 -1.69 4.96 7.53
C LYS A 21 -0.87 5.28 6.27
N ARG A 22 -0.04 6.34 6.29
CA ARG A 22 0.58 6.95 5.11
C ARG A 22 1.78 6.17 4.62
N GLY A 23 1.73 5.75 3.36
CA GLY A 23 2.77 4.98 2.69
C GLY A 23 3.13 5.51 1.31
N ILE A 24 4.03 4.80 0.65
CA ILE A 24 4.41 5.03 -0.74
C ILE A 24 4.50 3.70 -1.50
N ALA A 25 3.95 3.65 -2.71
CA ALA A 25 4.11 2.56 -3.67
C ALA A 25 5.31 2.90 -4.56
N TYR A 26 6.48 2.39 -4.22
CA TYR A 26 7.71 2.64 -4.97
C TYR A 26 8.85 1.70 -4.56
N ASP A 27 9.68 1.30 -5.51
CA ASP A 27 10.89 0.54 -5.23
C ASP A 27 11.99 1.47 -4.70
N LEU A 28 12.03 1.64 -3.39
CA LEU A 28 13.09 2.42 -2.74
C LEU A 28 14.40 1.64 -2.82
N THR A 29 15.43 2.28 -3.36
CA THR A 29 16.75 1.66 -3.59
C THR A 29 17.89 2.42 -2.92
N SER A 30 17.62 3.50 -2.21
CA SER A 30 18.63 4.28 -1.51
C SER A 30 18.19 4.71 -0.11
N THR A 31 19.15 4.78 0.80
CA THR A 31 18.93 5.32 2.15
C THR A 31 18.58 6.80 2.13
N GLN A 32 19.02 7.53 1.12
CA GLN A 32 18.66 8.94 0.93
C GLN A 32 17.17 9.12 0.67
N ASP A 33 16.58 8.30 -0.20
CA ASP A 33 15.14 8.32 -0.48
C ASP A 33 14.32 7.99 0.78
N ILE A 34 14.76 6.98 1.53
CA ILE A 34 14.12 6.61 2.80
C ILE A 34 14.20 7.75 3.81
N ALA A 35 15.39 8.35 3.98
CA ALA A 35 15.58 9.46 4.90
C ALA A 35 14.71 10.67 4.52
N ALA A 36 14.57 10.98 3.21
CA ALA A 36 13.73 12.07 2.75
C ALA A 36 12.23 11.83 3.02
N LEU A 37 11.75 10.60 2.88
CA LEU A 37 10.33 10.24 3.05
C LEU A 37 9.96 9.96 4.51
N SER A 38 10.90 9.50 5.33
CA SER A 38 10.64 9.00 6.69
C SER A 38 9.97 10.00 7.64
N PRO A 39 10.09 11.33 7.50
CA PRO A 39 9.38 12.27 8.37
C PRO A 39 7.85 12.18 8.27
N GLY A 40 7.29 11.69 7.16
CA GLY A 40 5.85 11.63 6.96
C GLY A 40 5.33 10.30 6.43
N VAL A 41 6.20 9.36 6.01
CA VAL A 41 5.83 8.05 5.46
C VAL A 41 6.17 6.96 6.46
N SER A 42 5.24 6.05 6.72
CA SER A 42 5.39 4.97 7.71
C SER A 42 5.60 3.59 7.10
N TRP A 43 5.35 3.42 5.81
CA TRP A 43 5.51 2.13 5.15
C TRP A 43 5.67 2.29 3.63
N TRP A 44 6.24 1.25 2.99
CA TRP A 44 6.34 1.17 1.52
C TRP A 44 6.26 -0.27 1.05
N TYR A 45 6.04 -0.45 -0.23
CA TYR A 45 6.20 -1.72 -0.93
C TYR A 45 6.70 -1.48 -2.37
N ASN A 46 7.19 -2.52 -3.02
CA ASN A 46 7.84 -2.44 -4.31
C ASN A 46 7.38 -3.54 -5.28
N TRP A 47 6.15 -4.03 -5.12
CA TRP A 47 5.55 -5.11 -5.93
C TRP A 47 6.34 -6.43 -5.89
N SER A 48 7.27 -6.59 -4.97
CA SER A 48 8.14 -7.75 -4.80
C SER A 48 7.99 -8.36 -3.40
N PRO A 49 8.28 -9.67 -3.25
CA PRO A 49 8.30 -10.30 -1.93
C PRO A 49 9.47 -9.86 -1.05
N ARG A 50 10.44 -9.13 -1.61
CA ARG A 50 11.61 -8.62 -0.91
C ARG A 50 11.91 -7.19 -1.33
N GLN A 51 12.46 -6.41 -0.42
CA GLN A 51 12.99 -5.11 -0.76
C GLN A 51 14.23 -5.22 -1.65
N SER A 52 14.65 -4.09 -2.22
CA SER A 52 15.88 -4.02 -3.00
C SER A 52 17.10 -4.48 -2.19
N ASN A 53 17.99 -5.28 -2.82
CA ASN A 53 19.25 -5.71 -2.20
C ASN A 53 20.20 -4.54 -1.85
N ALA A 54 19.93 -3.34 -2.34
CA ALA A 54 20.68 -2.14 -1.98
C ALA A 54 20.35 -1.62 -0.56
N LEU A 55 19.27 -2.14 0.03
CA LEU A 55 18.79 -1.76 1.35
C LEU A 55 18.93 -2.93 2.32
N ASP A 56 19.43 -2.66 3.52
CA ASP A 56 19.42 -3.63 4.61
C ASP A 56 18.08 -3.54 5.37
N ALA A 57 17.31 -4.63 5.35
CA ALA A 57 15.92 -4.65 5.81
C ALA A 57 15.74 -4.33 7.30
N ASP A 58 16.69 -4.77 8.11
CA ASP A 58 16.52 -4.76 9.56
C ASP A 58 16.71 -3.36 10.17
N ASP A 59 17.35 -2.44 9.43
CA ASP A 59 17.69 -1.11 9.96
C ASP A 59 16.61 -0.05 9.73
N TYR A 60 15.72 -0.22 8.73
CA TYR A 60 14.81 0.87 8.33
C TYR A 60 13.59 1.05 9.23
N ALA A 61 13.03 -0.03 9.76
CA ALA A 61 11.93 0.05 10.71
C ALA A 61 12.39 0.74 12.00
N SER A 62 13.59 0.38 12.52
CA SER A 62 14.14 0.97 13.73
C SER A 62 14.75 2.35 13.52
N ALA A 63 15.47 2.57 12.40
CA ALA A 63 16.18 3.82 12.13
C ALA A 63 15.26 4.94 11.62
N TYR A 64 14.23 4.59 10.85
CA TYR A 64 13.36 5.55 10.17
C TYR A 64 11.86 5.37 10.48
N GLY A 65 11.49 4.33 11.23
CA GLY A 65 10.09 4.03 11.51
C GLY A 65 9.28 3.78 10.24
N MET A 66 9.88 3.11 9.25
CA MET A 66 9.23 2.76 7.98
C MET A 66 9.23 1.24 7.80
N ASP A 67 8.04 0.65 7.65
CA ASP A 67 7.87 -0.78 7.43
C ASP A 67 7.94 -1.12 5.94
N PHE A 68 8.75 -2.11 5.56
CA PHE A 68 8.61 -2.75 4.25
C PHE A 68 7.50 -3.79 4.30
N ILE A 69 6.59 -3.75 3.31
CA ILE A 69 5.49 -4.72 3.20
C ILE A 69 5.70 -5.56 1.93
N PRO A 70 5.99 -6.87 2.07
CA PRO A 70 6.17 -7.76 0.92
C PRO A 70 4.89 -7.95 0.12
N MET A 71 5.03 -8.16 -1.19
CA MET A 71 3.94 -8.48 -2.10
C MET A 71 4.20 -9.77 -2.88
N LEU A 72 3.21 -10.63 -2.94
CA LEU A 72 3.13 -11.71 -3.94
C LEU A 72 2.27 -11.23 -5.10
N TRP A 73 2.95 -10.73 -6.14
CA TRP A 73 2.34 -10.02 -7.26
C TRP A 73 1.35 -10.87 -8.06
N ASN A 74 1.62 -12.19 -8.16
CA ASN A 74 0.77 -13.20 -8.80
C ASN A 74 0.99 -14.58 -8.15
N GLY A 75 0.72 -15.67 -8.86
CA GLY A 75 0.92 -17.06 -8.40
C GLY A 75 2.34 -17.61 -8.57
N ASP A 76 3.25 -16.83 -9.16
CA ASP A 76 4.62 -17.26 -9.44
C ASP A 76 5.54 -16.96 -8.26
N PHE A 77 5.49 -17.81 -7.24
CA PHE A 77 6.36 -17.76 -6.08
C PHE A 77 6.62 -19.16 -5.52
N ASN A 78 7.70 -19.32 -4.75
CA ASN A 78 8.03 -20.55 -4.05
C ASN A 78 7.51 -20.48 -2.61
N ASP A 79 6.57 -21.36 -2.24
CA ASP A 79 5.91 -21.36 -0.93
C ASP A 79 6.90 -21.50 0.22
N SER A 80 7.85 -22.44 0.10
CA SER A 80 8.84 -22.69 1.16
C SER A 80 9.83 -21.55 1.33
N ASP A 81 10.20 -20.87 0.25
CA ASP A 81 11.08 -19.70 0.27
C ASP A 81 10.38 -18.50 0.94
N ILE A 82 9.11 -18.23 0.57
CA ILE A 82 8.32 -17.16 1.19
C ILE A 82 8.06 -17.47 2.66
N GLN A 83 7.69 -18.70 3.00
CA GLN A 83 7.48 -19.10 4.39
C GLN A 83 8.75 -18.92 5.23
N ALA A 84 9.91 -19.34 4.72
CA ALA A 84 11.19 -19.18 5.40
C ALA A 84 11.54 -17.70 5.60
N TYR A 85 11.31 -16.86 4.58
CA TYR A 85 11.53 -15.41 4.66
C TYR A 85 10.65 -14.77 5.74
N LEU A 86 9.34 -15.01 5.71
CA LEU A 86 8.41 -14.44 6.69
C LEU A 86 8.69 -14.94 8.11
N THR A 87 9.10 -16.22 8.27
CA THR A 87 9.47 -16.79 9.57
C THR A 87 10.73 -16.13 10.14
N SER A 88 11.70 -15.80 9.28
CA SER A 88 12.95 -15.13 9.70
C SER A 88 12.77 -13.62 9.93
N HIS A 89 11.63 -13.04 9.52
CA HIS A 89 11.30 -11.61 9.67
C HIS A 89 9.98 -11.44 10.44
N PRO A 90 9.92 -11.78 11.73
CA PRO A 90 8.68 -11.81 12.52
C PRO A 90 8.03 -10.43 12.72
N HIS A 91 8.73 -9.35 12.39
CA HIS A 91 8.19 -7.98 12.35
C HIS A 91 7.30 -7.71 11.13
N ILE A 92 7.34 -8.57 10.10
CA ILE A 92 6.44 -8.49 8.96
C ILE A 92 5.08 -9.08 9.35
N HIS A 93 4.07 -8.23 9.45
CA HIS A 93 2.72 -8.62 9.89
C HIS A 93 1.72 -8.71 8.75
N TYR A 94 2.05 -8.20 7.57
CA TYR A 94 1.14 -8.09 6.43
C TYR A 94 1.80 -8.60 5.15
N LEU A 95 0.99 -9.20 4.27
CA LEU A 95 1.41 -9.70 2.98
C LEU A 95 0.41 -9.20 1.92
N LEU A 96 0.90 -8.36 1.00
CA LEU A 96 0.11 -7.89 -0.14
C LEU A 96 0.00 -9.00 -1.19
N LEU A 97 -1.17 -9.12 -1.83
CA LEU A 97 -1.49 -10.24 -2.71
C LEU A 97 -2.10 -9.77 -4.03
N VAL A 98 -1.60 -10.33 -5.12
CA VAL A 98 -2.18 -10.30 -6.46
C VAL A 98 -2.47 -8.88 -6.95
N ASN A 99 -1.54 -8.35 -7.73
CA ASN A 99 -1.61 -7.00 -8.25
C ASN A 99 -2.55 -6.90 -9.44
N GLU A 100 -3.64 -6.17 -9.31
CA GLU A 100 -4.59 -5.83 -10.37
C GLU A 100 -4.99 -7.05 -11.23
N PRO A 101 -5.59 -8.09 -10.62
CA PRO A 101 -5.88 -9.32 -11.34
C PRO A 101 -6.85 -9.15 -12.53
N ASN A 102 -7.65 -8.11 -12.52
CA ASN A 102 -8.62 -7.77 -13.56
C ASN A 102 -8.06 -6.85 -14.67
N LEU A 103 -6.74 -6.60 -14.70
CA LEU A 103 -6.04 -5.93 -15.79
C LEU A 103 -5.21 -6.94 -16.59
N VAL A 104 -5.35 -6.92 -17.93
CA VAL A 104 -4.69 -7.91 -18.83
C VAL A 104 -3.18 -7.69 -18.97
N ASP A 105 -2.69 -6.51 -18.62
CA ASP A 105 -1.27 -6.15 -18.61
C ASP A 105 -0.64 -6.19 -17.20
N GLN A 106 -1.42 -6.61 -16.21
CA GLN A 106 -0.98 -6.80 -14.82
C GLN A 106 -1.02 -8.30 -14.46
N ALA A 107 -1.41 -8.68 -13.25
CA ALA A 107 -1.43 -10.10 -12.89
C ALA A 107 -2.35 -10.94 -13.78
N ASN A 108 -3.30 -10.34 -14.48
CA ASN A 108 -4.14 -10.98 -15.51
C ASN A 108 -4.69 -12.34 -15.06
N MET A 109 -5.34 -12.33 -13.92
CA MET A 109 -5.79 -13.55 -13.26
C MET A 109 -7.32 -13.59 -13.21
N PRO A 110 -7.98 -14.49 -13.95
CA PRO A 110 -9.43 -14.67 -13.83
C PRO A 110 -9.86 -15.07 -12.43
N PRO A 111 -11.10 -14.75 -12.01
CA PRO A 111 -11.60 -15.05 -10.67
C PRO A 111 -11.42 -16.49 -10.21
N GLU A 112 -11.67 -17.46 -11.10
CA GLU A 112 -11.53 -18.89 -10.81
C GLU A 112 -10.06 -19.30 -10.59
N ALA A 113 -9.13 -18.70 -11.34
CA ALA A 113 -7.70 -18.94 -11.16
C ALA A 113 -7.21 -18.37 -9.81
N ALA A 114 -7.68 -17.20 -9.44
CA ALA A 114 -7.40 -16.62 -8.14
C ALA A 114 -7.99 -17.47 -7.00
N ALA A 115 -9.21 -17.97 -7.15
CA ALA A 115 -9.85 -18.85 -6.17
C ALA A 115 -9.07 -20.16 -5.98
N ALA A 116 -8.56 -20.75 -7.07
CA ALA A 116 -7.73 -21.96 -7.02
C ALA A 116 -6.34 -21.70 -6.39
N LEU A 117 -5.79 -20.52 -6.56
CA LEU A 117 -4.50 -20.11 -5.98
C LEU A 117 -4.62 -19.78 -4.48
N TRP A 118 -5.76 -19.24 -4.03
CA TRP A 118 -5.92 -18.62 -2.71
C TRP A 118 -5.53 -19.50 -1.53
N PRO A 119 -5.78 -20.83 -1.51
CA PRO A 119 -5.34 -21.72 -0.43
C PRO A 119 -3.84 -21.70 -0.14
N ARG A 120 -2.98 -21.35 -1.11
CA ARG A 120 -1.52 -21.20 -0.90
C ARG A 120 -1.23 -19.99 0.00
N PHE A 121 -1.91 -18.86 -0.23
CA PHE A 121 -1.78 -17.67 0.62
C PHE A 121 -2.29 -17.93 2.03
N GLU A 122 -3.43 -18.62 2.16
CA GLU A 122 -3.97 -19.03 3.46
C GLU A 122 -3.02 -19.96 4.24
N ALA A 123 -2.29 -20.84 3.53
CA ALA A 123 -1.29 -21.71 4.14
C ALA A 123 -0.12 -20.88 4.70
N LEU A 124 0.37 -19.87 3.96
CA LEU A 124 1.39 -18.94 4.45
C LEU A 124 0.90 -18.18 5.69
N ALA A 125 -0.33 -17.63 5.65
CA ALA A 125 -0.89 -16.94 6.81
C ALA A 125 -0.98 -17.84 8.05
N ARG A 126 -1.44 -19.09 7.88
CA ARG A 126 -1.52 -20.06 9.00
C ARG A 126 -0.15 -20.40 9.59
N SER A 127 0.88 -20.50 8.77
CA SER A 127 2.22 -20.91 9.22
C SER A 127 3.06 -19.78 9.79
N THR A 128 2.79 -18.51 9.39
CA THR A 128 3.61 -17.36 9.75
C THR A 128 2.89 -16.31 10.59
N GLY A 129 1.55 -16.34 10.61
CA GLY A 129 0.72 -15.36 11.33
C GLY A 129 0.49 -14.05 10.58
N VAL A 130 0.99 -13.89 9.36
CA VAL A 130 0.75 -12.66 8.56
C VAL A 130 -0.72 -12.50 8.20
N LYS A 131 -1.16 -11.25 8.10
CA LYS A 131 -2.48 -10.88 7.60
C LYS A 131 -2.45 -10.74 6.08
N LEU A 132 -3.49 -11.24 5.43
CA LEU A 132 -3.62 -11.21 3.97
C LEU A 132 -4.31 -9.92 3.52
N VAL A 133 -3.64 -9.17 2.67
CA VAL A 133 -4.08 -7.89 2.13
C VAL A 133 -4.24 -8.01 0.62
N GLY A 134 -5.44 -8.07 0.12
CA GLY A 134 -5.70 -8.23 -1.31
C GLY A 134 -6.98 -9.02 -1.60
N PRO A 135 -7.24 -9.30 -2.88
CA PRO A 135 -6.45 -8.87 -4.05
C PRO A 135 -6.44 -7.36 -4.22
N ALA A 136 -5.38 -6.81 -4.85
CA ALA A 136 -5.30 -5.39 -5.15
C ALA A 136 -6.11 -5.09 -6.42
N MET A 137 -7.31 -4.58 -6.23
CA MET A 137 -8.26 -4.33 -7.31
C MET A 137 -8.12 -2.92 -7.88
N ASN A 138 -8.41 -2.78 -9.17
CA ASN A 138 -8.56 -1.51 -9.85
C ASN A 138 -9.74 -1.59 -10.81
N TRP A 139 -10.11 -0.49 -11.49
CA TRP A 139 -10.97 -0.57 -12.66
C TRP A 139 -10.16 -1.17 -13.82
N GLY A 140 -10.56 -2.35 -14.28
CA GLY A 140 -9.72 -3.23 -15.09
C GLY A 140 -10.02 -3.19 -16.59
N THR A 141 -9.23 -4.00 -17.31
CA THR A 141 -9.34 -4.20 -18.77
C THR A 141 -9.73 -5.61 -19.17
N MET A 142 -9.88 -6.53 -18.20
CA MET A 142 -10.27 -7.91 -18.45
C MET A 142 -11.73 -7.97 -18.93
N SER A 143 -11.96 -8.60 -20.07
CA SER A 143 -13.30 -8.73 -20.64
C SER A 143 -14.26 -9.44 -19.68
N GLY A 144 -15.40 -8.81 -19.41
CA GLY A 144 -16.41 -9.29 -18.46
C GLY A 144 -16.07 -9.03 -16.98
N PHE A 145 -14.87 -8.60 -16.66
CA PHE A 145 -14.39 -8.40 -15.27
C PHE A 145 -13.66 -7.07 -15.06
N SER A 146 -13.94 -6.07 -15.88
CA SER A 146 -13.35 -4.73 -15.71
C SER A 146 -13.79 -4.06 -14.42
N ASP A 147 -15.04 -4.26 -14.00
CA ASP A 147 -15.55 -3.78 -12.72
C ASP A 147 -14.99 -4.63 -11.56
N PRO A 148 -14.30 -4.03 -10.57
CA PRO A 148 -13.74 -4.76 -9.43
C PRO A 148 -14.79 -5.53 -8.62
N VAL A 149 -16.01 -5.02 -8.52
CA VAL A 149 -17.12 -5.71 -7.83
C VAL A 149 -17.54 -6.98 -8.57
N VAL A 150 -17.63 -6.92 -9.90
CA VAL A 150 -17.97 -8.10 -10.71
C VAL A 150 -16.90 -9.18 -10.61
N TRP A 151 -15.63 -8.77 -10.63
CA TRP A 151 -14.52 -9.71 -10.47
C TRP A 151 -14.52 -10.35 -9.06
N LEU A 152 -14.66 -9.55 -8.01
CA LEU A 152 -14.68 -10.03 -6.63
C LEU A 152 -15.88 -10.94 -6.36
N ASP A 153 -17.08 -10.61 -6.84
CA ASP A 153 -18.25 -11.48 -6.69
C ASP A 153 -18.03 -12.85 -7.31
N ALA A 154 -17.45 -12.90 -8.51
CA ALA A 154 -17.10 -14.15 -9.19
C ALA A 154 -15.98 -14.92 -8.44
N PHE A 155 -14.96 -14.23 -7.92
CA PHE A 155 -13.91 -14.83 -7.10
C PHE A 155 -14.47 -15.48 -5.83
N TYR A 156 -15.29 -14.77 -5.07
CA TYR A 156 -15.94 -15.32 -3.88
C TYR A 156 -16.83 -16.51 -4.22
N ALA A 157 -17.61 -16.44 -5.31
CA ALA A 157 -18.46 -17.54 -5.75
C ALA A 157 -17.66 -18.79 -6.13
N ALA A 158 -16.57 -18.62 -6.89
CA ALA A 158 -15.69 -19.72 -7.27
C ALA A 158 -15.00 -20.35 -6.05
N TYR A 159 -14.52 -19.53 -5.12
CA TYR A 159 -13.88 -20.02 -3.89
C TYR A 159 -14.87 -20.79 -3.01
N ARG A 160 -16.08 -20.25 -2.76
CA ARG A 160 -17.13 -20.92 -1.98
C ARG A 160 -17.54 -22.26 -2.59
N SER A 161 -17.66 -22.32 -3.92
CA SER A 161 -18.01 -23.56 -4.62
C SER A 161 -16.97 -24.68 -4.40
N ALA A 162 -15.70 -24.33 -4.26
CA ALA A 162 -14.61 -25.28 -4.05
C ALA A 162 -14.34 -25.63 -2.58
N HIS A 163 -14.91 -24.86 -1.61
CA HIS A 163 -14.57 -24.93 -0.20
C HIS A 163 -15.79 -24.91 0.74
N ASP A 164 -16.79 -25.75 0.45
CA ASP A 164 -17.96 -25.97 1.31
C ASP A 164 -18.67 -24.67 1.73
N ASN A 165 -18.82 -23.75 0.79
CA ASN A 165 -19.40 -22.42 0.99
C ASN A 165 -18.65 -21.50 2.00
N ARG A 166 -17.39 -21.82 2.29
CA ARG A 166 -16.51 -20.97 3.10
C ARG A 166 -15.99 -19.78 2.28
N ASP A 167 -15.90 -18.63 2.89
CA ASP A 167 -15.25 -17.46 2.30
C ASP A 167 -13.73 -17.60 2.26
N PRO A 168 -13.05 -17.01 1.25
CA PRO A 168 -11.59 -16.89 1.26
C PRO A 168 -11.15 -16.05 2.46
N GLN A 169 -10.01 -16.42 3.05
CA GLN A 169 -9.40 -15.58 4.07
C GLN A 169 -8.86 -14.32 3.39
N ILE A 170 -9.50 -13.20 3.66
CA ILE A 170 -9.07 -11.85 3.34
C ILE A 170 -9.16 -11.06 4.64
N ASP A 171 -8.03 -10.56 5.14
CA ASP A 171 -8.02 -9.72 6.33
C ASP A 171 -8.32 -8.26 5.94
N TYR A 172 -7.81 -7.82 4.79
CA TYR A 172 -8.03 -6.48 4.21
C TYR A 172 -8.20 -6.60 2.69
N LEU A 173 -9.10 -5.81 2.10
CA LEU A 173 -9.13 -5.62 0.65
C LEU A 173 -8.08 -4.56 0.25
N ALA A 174 -7.39 -4.77 -0.86
CA ALA A 174 -6.54 -3.76 -1.45
C ALA A 174 -7.22 -3.13 -2.67
N PHE A 175 -7.00 -1.82 -2.86
CA PHE A 175 -7.62 -1.08 -3.95
C PHE A 175 -6.66 -0.02 -4.52
N HIS A 176 -6.74 0.20 -5.83
CA HIS A 176 -6.02 1.23 -6.57
C HIS A 176 -6.99 2.21 -7.21
N TRP A 177 -6.64 3.50 -7.22
CA TRP A 177 -7.46 4.50 -7.87
C TRP A 177 -6.66 5.68 -8.40
N TYR A 178 -6.93 6.06 -9.65
CA TYR A 178 -6.15 7.08 -10.36
C TYR A 178 -7.00 8.21 -10.96
N ASP A 179 -8.21 8.43 -10.42
CA ASP A 179 -9.14 9.43 -10.92
C ASP A 179 -9.93 10.06 -9.77
N TYR A 180 -10.87 10.92 -10.09
CA TYR A 180 -11.88 11.42 -9.16
C TYR A 180 -12.79 10.29 -8.65
N GLY A 181 -13.51 10.53 -7.55
CA GLY A 181 -14.54 9.60 -7.05
C GLY A 181 -14.02 8.42 -6.21
N LEU A 182 -12.81 8.50 -5.62
CA LEU A 182 -12.27 7.45 -4.75
C LEU A 182 -13.26 7.02 -3.65
N SER A 183 -13.98 7.96 -3.03
CA SER A 183 -14.98 7.64 -2.00
C SER A 183 -16.05 6.69 -2.51
N ASP A 184 -16.63 6.99 -3.67
CA ASP A 184 -17.70 6.20 -4.26
C ASP A 184 -17.23 4.78 -4.61
N GLN A 185 -15.97 4.63 -5.05
CA GLN A 185 -15.39 3.32 -5.34
C GLN A 185 -15.20 2.51 -4.06
N LEU A 186 -14.67 3.09 -2.99
CA LEU A 186 -14.53 2.41 -1.71
C LEU A 186 -15.90 2.02 -1.14
N ASP A 187 -16.92 2.89 -1.25
CA ASP A 187 -18.27 2.62 -0.75
C ASP A 187 -18.91 1.40 -1.45
N ARG A 188 -18.64 1.21 -2.75
CA ARG A 188 -19.09 0.01 -3.49
C ARG A 188 -18.48 -1.29 -2.94
N LEU A 189 -17.27 -1.23 -2.40
CA LEU A 189 -16.52 -2.37 -1.88
C LEU A 189 -16.85 -2.70 -0.42
N THR A 190 -17.54 -1.82 0.31
CA THR A 190 -17.95 -2.06 1.72
C THR A 190 -18.82 -3.29 1.89
N LYS A 191 -19.52 -3.75 0.82
CA LYS A 191 -20.35 -4.97 0.83
C LYS A 191 -19.60 -6.23 1.26
N TYR A 192 -18.26 -6.27 1.12
CA TYR A 192 -17.44 -7.41 1.53
C TYR A 192 -17.08 -7.40 3.02
N GLY A 193 -17.40 -6.33 3.75
CA GLY A 193 -17.19 -6.23 5.20
C GLY A 193 -15.72 -6.28 5.63
N LYS A 194 -14.80 -5.83 4.76
CA LYS A 194 -13.37 -5.82 5.03
C LYS A 194 -12.84 -4.38 5.09
N PRO A 195 -11.90 -4.08 6.00
CA PRO A 195 -11.18 -2.81 5.94
C PRO A 195 -10.26 -2.77 4.73
N PHE A 196 -9.88 -1.54 4.33
CA PHE A 196 -9.14 -1.29 3.10
C PHE A 196 -7.68 -0.93 3.34
N TRP A 197 -6.83 -1.38 2.42
CA TRP A 197 -5.59 -0.72 2.06
C TRP A 197 -5.76 -0.11 0.68
N VAL A 198 -5.62 1.19 0.55
CA VAL A 198 -5.52 1.84 -0.76
C VAL A 198 -4.05 1.86 -1.14
N THR A 199 -3.61 0.75 -1.75
CA THR A 199 -2.18 0.48 -1.97
C THR A 199 -1.57 1.30 -3.09
N GLU A 200 -2.41 1.88 -3.97
CA GLU A 200 -1.98 2.88 -4.94
C GLU A 200 -3.07 3.93 -5.12
N PHE A 201 -2.69 5.19 -5.07
CA PHE A 201 -3.55 6.28 -5.49
C PHE A 201 -2.75 7.49 -5.96
N ALA A 202 -3.28 8.16 -6.94
CA ALA A 202 -2.92 9.47 -7.47
C ALA A 202 -4.13 9.99 -8.27
N ASN A 203 -4.05 11.17 -8.88
CA ASN A 203 -5.04 11.53 -9.89
C ASN A 203 -4.34 11.70 -11.24
N TRP A 204 -4.73 10.89 -12.24
CA TRP A 204 -4.18 10.89 -13.59
C TRP A 204 -5.24 11.24 -14.63
N HIS A 205 -6.28 11.96 -14.21
CA HIS A 205 -7.33 12.39 -15.11
C HIS A 205 -6.75 13.20 -16.28
N ALA A 206 -6.95 12.71 -17.50
CA ALA A 206 -6.34 13.26 -18.72
C ALA A 206 -7.36 13.82 -19.72
N ASN A 207 -8.67 13.68 -19.48
CA ASN A 207 -9.70 14.20 -20.36
C ASN A 207 -9.63 15.73 -20.39
N GLN A 208 -9.75 16.31 -21.60
CA GLN A 208 -9.69 17.76 -21.81
C GLN A 208 -11.06 18.42 -21.51
N ASP A 209 -11.52 18.27 -20.27
CA ASP A 209 -12.81 18.76 -19.76
C ASP A 209 -12.67 19.88 -18.71
N GLY A 210 -11.43 20.35 -18.49
CA GLY A 210 -11.08 21.34 -17.47
C GLY A 210 -10.65 20.75 -16.13
N ALA A 211 -10.87 19.44 -15.92
CA ALA A 211 -10.50 18.74 -14.70
C ALA A 211 -9.19 17.93 -14.83
N GLN A 212 -8.58 17.92 -16.01
CA GLN A 212 -7.32 17.20 -16.25
C GLN A 212 -6.21 17.64 -15.29
N ILE A 213 -5.39 16.71 -14.88
CA ILE A 213 -4.22 16.98 -14.04
C ILE A 213 -3.03 17.29 -14.94
N ASP A 214 -2.79 18.58 -15.12
CA ASP A 214 -1.76 19.15 -16.01
C ASP A 214 -0.85 20.17 -15.30
N SER A 215 -0.91 20.23 -13.97
CA SER A 215 -0.04 21.05 -13.14
C SER A 215 0.12 20.49 -11.74
N VAL A 216 1.22 20.85 -11.07
CA VAL A 216 1.48 20.47 -9.67
C VAL A 216 0.40 21.00 -8.73
N ASP A 217 -0.11 22.21 -8.96
CA ASP A 217 -1.19 22.80 -8.15
C ASP A 217 -2.47 21.96 -8.18
N LYS A 218 -2.84 21.46 -9.38
CA LYS A 218 -4.00 20.57 -9.50
C LYS A 218 -3.76 19.22 -8.80
N GLN A 219 -2.55 18.67 -8.93
CA GLN A 219 -2.20 17.44 -8.24
C GLN A 219 -2.16 17.63 -6.72
N ASN A 220 -1.59 18.73 -6.22
CA ASN A 220 -1.59 19.07 -4.80
C ASN A 220 -3.03 19.13 -4.25
N LYS A 221 -3.93 19.79 -4.96
CA LYS A 221 -5.35 19.87 -4.57
C LYS A 221 -5.99 18.50 -4.47
N GLN A 222 -5.80 17.65 -5.50
CA GLN A 222 -6.36 16.30 -5.51
C GLN A 222 -5.72 15.41 -4.44
N MET A 223 -4.43 15.48 -4.24
CA MET A 223 -3.73 14.79 -3.17
C MET A 223 -4.31 15.17 -1.79
N ALA A 224 -4.52 16.45 -1.52
CA ALA A 224 -5.10 16.90 -0.26
C ALA A 224 -6.53 16.36 -0.04
N GLU A 225 -7.37 16.38 -1.06
CA GLU A 225 -8.73 15.84 -1.01
C GLU A 225 -8.73 14.34 -0.73
N MET A 226 -7.91 13.57 -1.47
CA MET A 226 -7.80 12.11 -1.30
C MET A 226 -7.20 11.74 0.06
N VAL A 227 -6.12 12.38 0.49
CA VAL A 227 -5.50 12.10 1.80
C VAL A 227 -6.45 12.45 2.95
N THR A 228 -7.16 13.59 2.87
CA THR A 228 -8.16 13.96 3.89
C THR A 228 -9.25 12.89 3.99
N LEU A 229 -9.76 12.40 2.85
CA LEU A 229 -10.73 11.31 2.80
C LEU A 229 -10.19 10.03 3.46
N LEU A 230 -8.99 9.60 3.06
CA LEU A 230 -8.37 8.36 3.51
C LEU A 230 -8.03 8.39 5.01
N GLU A 231 -7.59 9.54 5.52
CA GLU A 231 -7.35 9.73 6.95
C GLU A 231 -8.65 9.71 7.77
N ALA A 232 -9.72 10.31 7.26
CA ALA A 232 -11.01 10.40 7.96
C ALA A 232 -11.79 9.07 7.98
N ARG A 233 -11.59 8.18 7.01
CA ARG A 233 -12.32 6.90 6.93
C ARG A 233 -11.78 5.90 7.94
N SER A 234 -12.65 5.43 8.83
CA SER A 234 -12.32 4.40 9.83
C SER A 234 -12.12 3.00 9.22
N ASP A 235 -12.67 2.76 8.03
CA ASP A 235 -12.51 1.51 7.28
C ASP A 235 -11.25 1.49 6.41
N VAL A 236 -10.50 2.59 6.29
CA VAL A 236 -9.18 2.63 5.64
C VAL A 236 -8.09 2.43 6.69
N PHE A 237 -7.36 1.32 6.58
CA PHE A 237 -6.27 0.98 7.49
C PHE A 237 -4.94 1.61 7.07
N ARG A 238 -4.58 1.52 5.76
CA ARG A 238 -3.36 2.12 5.19
C ARG A 238 -3.63 2.63 3.77
N TYR A 239 -2.81 3.56 3.32
CA TYR A 239 -2.84 4.07 1.95
C TYR A 239 -1.42 4.42 1.48
N ALA A 240 -1.14 4.30 0.16
CA ALA A 240 0.16 4.60 -0.43
C ALA A 240 0.01 5.44 -1.70
N TRP A 241 0.72 6.55 -1.74
CA TRP A 241 0.78 7.39 -2.94
C TRP A 241 1.59 6.69 -4.05
N PHE A 242 1.13 6.78 -5.29
CA PHE A 242 1.85 6.34 -6.47
C PHE A 242 2.33 7.59 -7.26
N SER A 243 3.64 7.96 -7.25
CA SER A 243 4.74 7.12 -6.86
C SER A 243 5.96 7.95 -6.41
N GLY A 244 7.09 7.28 -6.18
CA GLY A 244 8.35 7.97 -5.86
C GLY A 244 8.87 8.79 -7.03
N ARG A 245 9.14 8.15 -8.18
CA ARG A 245 9.55 8.80 -9.43
C ARG A 245 8.82 8.19 -10.61
N VAL A 246 8.28 9.03 -11.46
CA VAL A 246 7.57 8.64 -12.69
C VAL A 246 8.33 9.18 -13.89
N ASN A 247 8.66 8.33 -14.84
CA ASN A 247 9.27 8.75 -16.10
C ASN A 247 8.24 9.55 -16.93
N ASN A 248 8.66 10.71 -17.45
CA ASN A 248 7.75 11.61 -18.20
C ASN A 248 6.48 11.93 -17.41
N ASP A 249 6.64 12.42 -16.18
CA ASP A 249 5.58 12.66 -15.21
C ASP A 249 4.63 13.80 -15.65
N VAL A 250 3.76 13.48 -16.59
CA VAL A 250 2.78 14.42 -17.16
C VAL A 250 1.65 14.77 -16.18
N HIS A 251 1.52 14.02 -15.09
CA HIS A 251 0.50 14.23 -14.06
C HIS A 251 1.10 14.70 -12.72
N TYR A 252 2.40 15.03 -12.71
CA TYR A 252 3.08 15.58 -11.53
C TYR A 252 2.92 14.74 -10.28
N SER A 253 3.08 13.41 -10.39
CA SER A 253 2.85 12.48 -9.27
C SER A 253 4.12 12.04 -8.54
N SER A 254 5.31 12.46 -8.99
CA SER A 254 6.59 12.11 -8.37
C SER A 254 6.81 12.83 -7.04
N LEU A 255 7.08 12.07 -5.96
CA LEU A 255 7.44 12.63 -4.64
C LEU A 255 8.93 12.91 -4.50
N LEU A 256 9.77 12.25 -5.29
CA LEU A 256 11.23 12.33 -5.21
C LEU A 256 11.83 12.90 -6.50
N ALA A 257 12.76 13.82 -6.35
CA ALA A 257 13.60 14.31 -7.43
C ALA A 257 14.75 13.31 -7.72
N SER A 258 15.42 13.49 -8.85
CA SER A 258 16.51 12.59 -9.29
C SER A 258 17.72 12.56 -8.36
N ASP A 259 17.92 13.59 -7.56
CA ASP A 259 19.00 13.70 -6.58
C ASP A 259 18.65 13.14 -5.20
N GLY A 260 17.44 12.55 -5.02
CA GLY A 260 16.98 11.99 -3.75
C GLY A 260 16.33 13.00 -2.80
N SER A 261 16.21 14.27 -3.18
CA SER A 261 15.42 15.25 -2.45
C SER A 261 13.92 15.06 -2.71
N LEU A 262 13.08 15.63 -1.84
CA LEU A 262 11.64 15.71 -2.11
C LEU A 262 11.38 16.71 -3.25
N THR A 263 10.37 16.41 -4.06
CA THR A 263 9.75 17.40 -4.95
C THR A 263 8.82 18.32 -4.14
N GLU A 264 8.30 19.38 -4.77
CA GLU A 264 7.24 20.20 -4.18
C GLU A 264 6.03 19.36 -3.76
N LEU A 265 5.60 18.40 -4.60
CA LEU A 265 4.53 17.46 -4.25
C LEU A 265 4.93 16.55 -3.08
N GLY A 266 6.19 16.11 -3.03
CA GLY A 266 6.70 15.28 -1.92
C GLY A 266 6.69 16.02 -0.59
N GLU A 267 7.15 17.27 -0.54
CA GLU A 267 7.07 18.12 0.65
C GLU A 267 5.62 18.33 1.07
N TYR A 268 4.74 18.57 0.10
CA TYR A 268 3.32 18.75 0.37
C TYR A 268 2.68 17.47 0.93
N TYR A 269 2.96 16.28 0.36
CA TYR A 269 2.45 15.00 0.86
C TYR A 269 2.81 14.77 2.32
N LEU A 270 4.05 15.04 2.70
CA LEU A 270 4.51 14.86 4.08
C LEU A 270 3.88 15.86 5.05
N SER A 271 3.55 17.07 4.57
CA SER A 271 2.97 18.15 5.38
C SER A 271 1.47 17.99 5.65
N LEU A 272 0.77 17.15 4.87
CA LEU A 272 -0.68 16.99 5.01
C LEU A 272 -1.05 16.46 6.40
N PRO A 273 -2.10 17.03 7.03
CA PRO A 273 -2.54 16.62 8.35
C PRO A 273 -2.99 15.17 8.38
N PHE A 274 -2.96 14.57 9.54
CA PHE A 274 -3.45 13.22 9.81
C PHE A 274 -4.16 13.16 11.16
N SER A 275 -5.06 12.19 11.30
CA SER A 275 -5.74 11.93 12.56
C SER A 275 -4.82 11.11 13.47
N GLN A 276 -4.51 11.61 14.66
CA GLN A 276 -3.91 10.80 15.71
C GLN A 276 -5.00 9.88 16.30
N GLY A 277 -5.51 8.96 15.47
CA GLY A 277 -6.40 7.92 15.94
C GLY A 277 -5.57 6.89 16.71
N THR A 278 -6.03 6.54 17.91
CA THR A 278 -5.53 5.35 18.61
C THR A 278 -5.75 4.14 17.71
N PRO A 279 -4.76 3.29 17.47
CA PRO A 279 -4.88 2.10 16.63
C PRO A 279 -5.92 1.12 17.15
#